data_abf3170c512a450f5892ff9d96a7e176
#
_entry.id   abf3170c512a450f5892ff9d96a7e176
#
_cell.length_a   1.000
_cell.length_b   1.000
_cell.length_c   1.000
_cell.angle_alpha   90.00
_cell.angle_beta   90.00
_cell.angle_gamma   90.00
#
_symmetry.space_group_name_H-M   'P 1'
#
loop_
_entity.id
_entity.type
_entity.pdbx_description
1 polymer ?
#
loop_
_entity_poly.entity_id
_entity_poly.type
_entity_poly.pdbx_seq_one_letter_code
_entity_poly.pdbx_strand_id
1 'polypeptide(L)'
;MLQPKKTRYRKQQKGKIKGNAFRGHELAFGTFGIKSLETCFITGRQIEAARQAVTRHMKREGQIWIRIFPDKPITKKPTEVRMGKGKGAPEYFVARVMPGTILFECEGVPMDTAKEALRLAAQKLPISTKFVVKRDYIEE
;
A
#
# COMPACT_ATOMS: atom_id res chain seq x y z
N MET A 1 -4.15 -3.56 12.82
CA MET A 1 -3.94 -3.83 11.39
C MET A 1 -5.08 -3.24 10.58
N LEU A 2 -4.79 -2.70 9.41
CA LEU A 2 -5.81 -2.07 8.58
C LEU A 2 -6.77 -3.11 8.00
N GLN A 3 -8.07 -2.88 8.20
CA GLN A 3 -9.13 -3.69 7.60
C GLN A 3 -10.44 -2.90 7.65
N PRO A 4 -11.40 -3.18 6.75
CA PRO A 4 -12.70 -2.51 6.79
C PRO A 4 -13.46 -2.86 8.07
N LYS A 5 -14.13 -1.88 8.66
CA LYS A 5 -15.01 -2.12 9.81
C LYS A 5 -16.28 -2.85 9.39
N LYS A 6 -16.79 -2.56 8.19
CA LYS A 6 -17.99 -3.15 7.64
C LYS A 6 -17.84 -3.25 6.12
N THR A 7 -18.25 -4.37 5.55
CA THR A 7 -18.19 -4.58 4.10
C THR A 7 -19.60 -4.73 3.54
N ARG A 8 -19.81 -4.20 2.32
CA ARG A 8 -21.06 -4.38 1.58
C ARG A 8 -21.23 -5.83 1.13
N TYR A 9 -20.13 -6.43 0.69
CA TYR A 9 -20.08 -7.84 0.30
C TYR A 9 -18.98 -8.54 1.08
N ARG A 10 -19.31 -9.70 1.66
CA ARG A 10 -18.37 -10.49 2.43
C ARG A 10 -17.26 -11.09 1.56
N LYS A 11 -17.61 -11.50 0.34
CA LYS A 11 -16.71 -12.13 -0.62
C LYS A 11 -16.75 -11.37 -1.93
N GLN A 12 -15.63 -11.39 -2.66
CA GLN A 12 -15.52 -10.78 -3.98
C GLN A 12 -14.70 -11.68 -4.89
N GLN A 13 -14.91 -11.55 -6.20
CA GLN A 13 -14.07 -12.23 -7.17
C GLN A 13 -12.69 -11.60 -7.17
N LYS A 14 -11.64 -12.43 -7.32
CA LYS A 14 -10.27 -11.96 -7.34
C LYS A 14 -10.03 -10.96 -8.47
N GLY A 15 -10.48 -11.31 -9.68
CA GLY A 15 -10.33 -10.47 -10.86
C GLY A 15 -8.87 -10.24 -11.27
N LYS A 16 -8.69 -9.47 -12.33
CA LYS A 16 -7.37 -9.02 -12.80
C LYS A 16 -7.34 -7.51 -12.79
N ILE A 17 -6.22 -6.95 -12.35
CA ILE A 17 -6.02 -5.50 -12.36
C ILE A 17 -5.37 -5.12 -13.68
N LYS A 18 -6.01 -4.20 -14.43
CA LYS A 18 -5.49 -3.73 -15.72
C LYS A 18 -5.38 -2.21 -15.72
N GLY A 19 -4.45 -1.70 -16.53
CA GLY A 19 -4.27 -0.27 -16.74
C GLY A 19 -3.43 0.43 -15.70
N ASN A 20 -3.39 1.74 -15.79
CA ASN A 20 -2.64 2.62 -14.91
C ASN A 20 -3.58 3.39 -14.01
N ALA A 21 -3.08 3.89 -12.89
CA ALA A 21 -3.87 4.68 -11.96
C ALA A 21 -4.22 6.05 -12.54
N PHE A 22 -5.50 6.47 -12.46
CA PHE A 22 -5.89 7.87 -12.71
C PHE A 22 -6.23 8.60 -11.43
N ARG A 23 -6.42 7.87 -10.31
CA ARG A 23 -6.68 8.44 -8.99
C ARG A 23 -5.59 7.97 -8.04
N GLY A 24 -5.21 8.82 -7.11
CA GLY A 24 -4.15 8.49 -6.16
C GLY A 24 -2.78 8.35 -6.81
N HIS A 25 -2.57 9.01 -7.96
CA HIS A 25 -1.31 8.97 -8.70
C HIS A 25 -0.43 10.20 -8.47
N GLU A 26 -0.87 11.13 -7.65
CA GLU A 26 -0.13 12.34 -7.31
C GLU A 26 -0.06 12.52 -5.80
N LEU A 27 1.01 13.19 -5.33
CA LEU A 27 1.14 13.54 -3.94
C LEU A 27 0.10 14.60 -3.56
N ALA A 28 -0.65 14.35 -2.48
CA ALA A 28 -1.71 15.22 -2.02
C ALA A 28 -1.44 15.83 -0.64
N PHE A 29 -0.81 15.08 0.25
CA PHE A 29 -0.63 15.47 1.65
C PHE A 29 0.80 15.79 2.01
N GLY A 30 1.76 15.05 1.47
CA GLY A 30 3.16 15.16 1.85
C GLY A 30 4.03 15.73 0.75
N THR A 31 5.30 15.94 1.09
CA THR A 31 6.32 16.45 0.17
C THR A 31 6.99 15.31 -0.60
N PHE A 32 7.11 14.15 0.03
CA PHE A 32 7.79 12.97 -0.52
C PHE A 32 6.85 11.78 -0.50
N GLY A 33 7.09 10.83 -1.39
CA GLY A 33 6.30 9.60 -1.40
C GLY A 33 6.95 8.51 -2.22
N ILE A 34 6.32 7.34 -2.23
CA ILE A 34 6.67 6.25 -3.13
C ILE A 34 5.46 5.87 -3.98
N LYS A 35 5.75 5.60 -5.23
CA LYS A 35 4.77 5.27 -6.26
C LYS A 35 5.00 3.84 -6.73
N SER A 36 3.94 3.10 -6.93
CA SER A 36 4.01 1.75 -7.48
C SER A 36 4.40 1.78 -8.97
N LEU A 37 5.26 0.86 -9.37
CA LEU A 37 5.60 0.64 -10.77
C LEU A 37 4.95 -0.62 -11.33
N GLU A 38 4.30 -1.40 -10.49
CA GLU A 38 3.72 -2.69 -10.85
C GLU A 38 2.27 -2.81 -10.37
N THR A 39 1.56 -3.79 -10.94
CA THR A 39 0.23 -4.18 -10.50
C THR A 39 0.34 -5.27 -9.44
N CYS A 40 -0.34 -5.11 -8.31
CA CYS A 40 -0.28 -6.11 -7.24
C CYS A 40 -1.44 -5.96 -6.25
N PHE A 41 -1.70 -7.02 -5.51
CA PHE A 41 -2.50 -7.00 -4.29
C PHE A 41 -1.57 -6.89 -3.09
N ILE A 42 -1.75 -5.87 -2.27
CA ILE A 42 -0.92 -5.64 -1.08
C ILE A 42 -1.76 -5.91 0.17
N THR A 43 -1.28 -6.78 1.05
CA THR A 43 -2.01 -7.16 2.27
C THR A 43 -1.88 -6.08 3.34
N GLY A 44 -2.83 -6.08 4.29
CA GLY A 44 -2.76 -5.18 5.45
C GLY A 44 -1.50 -5.38 6.27
N ARG A 45 -0.99 -6.61 6.37
CA ARG A 45 0.27 -6.91 7.08
C ARG A 45 1.47 -6.25 6.39
N GLN A 46 1.52 -6.30 5.06
CA GLN A 46 2.59 -5.66 4.28
C GLN A 46 2.56 -4.15 4.45
N ILE A 47 1.37 -3.56 4.42
CA ILE A 47 1.19 -2.11 4.64
C ILE A 47 1.68 -1.72 6.04
N GLU A 48 1.29 -2.48 7.06
CA GLU A 48 1.69 -2.19 8.43
C GLU A 48 3.21 -2.34 8.63
N ALA A 49 3.81 -3.37 8.05
CA ALA A 49 5.26 -3.56 8.09
C ALA A 49 6.00 -2.39 7.45
N ALA A 50 5.53 -1.92 6.31
CA ALA A 50 6.11 -0.78 5.62
C ALA A 50 5.98 0.51 6.45
N ARG A 51 4.79 0.75 7.03
CA ARG A 51 4.56 1.90 7.91
C ARG A 51 5.53 1.92 9.08
N GLN A 52 5.70 0.77 9.73
CA GLN A 52 6.63 0.65 10.87
C GLN A 52 8.07 0.94 10.45
N ALA A 53 8.48 0.46 9.27
CA ALA A 53 9.83 0.70 8.76
C ALA A 53 10.09 2.19 8.55
N VAL A 54 9.12 2.92 7.98
CA VAL A 54 9.23 4.38 7.77
C VAL A 54 9.31 5.10 9.12
N THR A 55 8.37 4.80 10.02
CA THR A 55 8.30 5.45 11.34
C THR A 55 9.59 5.24 12.13
N ARG A 56 10.11 4.02 12.10
CA ARG A 56 11.33 3.67 12.83
C ARG A 56 12.55 4.44 12.31
N HIS A 57 12.69 4.53 11.00
CA HIS A 57 13.82 5.25 10.40
C HIS A 57 13.72 6.76 10.64
N MET A 58 12.52 7.32 10.58
CA MET A 58 12.29 8.74 10.83
C MET A 58 12.32 9.11 12.31
N LYS A 59 12.51 8.13 13.20
CA LYS A 59 12.56 8.33 14.67
C LYS A 59 11.34 9.07 15.20
N ARG A 60 10.17 8.81 14.59
CA ARG A 60 8.88 9.43 14.91
C ARG A 60 8.82 10.95 14.63
N GLU A 61 9.77 11.46 13.86
CA GLU A 61 9.70 12.84 13.38
C GLU A 61 8.89 12.91 12.10
N GLY A 62 8.23 14.07 11.88
CA GLY A 62 7.42 14.27 10.69
C GLY A 62 6.11 13.49 10.71
N GLN A 63 5.45 13.46 9.56
CA GLN A 63 4.17 12.80 9.37
C GLN A 63 4.23 11.81 8.21
N ILE A 64 3.43 10.74 8.33
CA ILE A 64 3.29 9.71 7.31
C ILE A 64 1.81 9.56 6.98
N TRP A 65 1.50 9.45 5.69
CA TRP A 65 0.16 9.13 5.22
C TRP A 65 0.20 7.83 4.43
N ILE A 66 -0.68 6.90 4.79
CA ILE A 66 -0.90 5.67 4.03
C ILE A 66 -1.99 5.97 3.02
N ARG A 67 -1.66 5.92 1.72
CA ARG A 67 -2.58 6.31 0.64
C ARG A 67 -3.41 5.14 0.11
N ILE A 68 -3.11 3.92 0.53
CA ILE A 68 -3.85 2.72 0.12
C ILE A 68 -4.52 2.09 1.33
N PHE A 69 -5.63 1.40 1.08
CA PHE A 69 -6.38 0.72 2.13
C PHE A 69 -6.77 -0.68 1.67
N PRO A 70 -6.57 -1.71 2.50
CA PRO A 70 -6.92 -3.09 2.13
C PRO A 70 -8.41 -3.34 2.35
N ASP A 71 -9.20 -3.13 1.30
CA ASP A 71 -10.65 -3.24 1.37
C ASP A 71 -11.21 -4.44 0.59
N LYS A 72 -10.37 -5.13 -0.20
CA LYS A 72 -10.80 -6.31 -0.98
C LYS A 72 -10.57 -7.58 -0.19
N PRO A 73 -11.63 -8.36 0.11
CA PRO A 73 -11.47 -9.63 0.81
C PRO A 73 -10.89 -10.70 -0.11
N ILE A 74 -9.94 -11.48 0.41
CA ILE A 74 -9.37 -12.63 -0.26
C ILE A 74 -9.82 -13.87 0.51
N THR A 75 -10.37 -14.86 -0.22
CA THR A 75 -10.86 -16.10 0.36
C THR A 75 -9.85 -17.22 0.17
N LYS A 76 -9.80 -18.13 1.13
CA LYS A 76 -8.94 -19.29 1.06
C LYS A 76 -9.69 -20.49 1.61
N LYS A 77 -9.61 -21.62 0.90
CA LYS A 77 -10.14 -22.88 1.41
C LYS A 77 -9.05 -23.62 2.19
N PRO A 78 -9.41 -24.34 3.26
CA PRO A 78 -8.47 -25.23 3.91
C PRO A 78 -7.91 -26.26 2.93
N THR A 79 -6.68 -26.67 3.09
CA THR A 79 -6.01 -27.63 2.23
C THR A 79 -6.75 -28.99 2.18
N GLU A 80 -7.49 -29.32 3.23
CA GLU A 80 -8.24 -30.56 3.36
C GLU A 80 -9.60 -30.55 2.66
N VAL A 81 -10.07 -29.39 2.19
CA VAL A 81 -11.38 -29.24 1.57
C VAL A 81 -11.25 -29.37 0.05
N ARG A 82 -12.09 -30.26 -0.53
CA ARG A 82 -12.11 -30.44 -1.98
C ARG A 82 -12.65 -29.22 -2.70
N MET A 83 -12.15 -29.00 -3.91
CA MET A 83 -12.64 -27.91 -4.78
C MET A 83 -14.10 -28.17 -5.15
N GLY A 84 -14.88 -27.10 -5.37
CA GLY A 84 -16.23 -27.18 -5.89
C GLY A 84 -17.37 -27.06 -4.87
N LYS A 85 -17.09 -26.97 -3.59
CA LYS A 85 -18.11 -26.79 -2.54
C LYS A 85 -18.38 -25.31 -2.20
N GLY A 86 -18.30 -24.42 -3.21
CA GLY A 86 -18.49 -23.00 -3.04
C GLY A 86 -17.20 -22.27 -2.71
N LYS A 87 -17.29 -20.94 -2.62
CA LYS A 87 -16.15 -20.09 -2.36
C LYS A 87 -15.73 -20.18 -0.88
N GLY A 88 -14.43 -20.22 -0.62
CA GLY A 88 -13.90 -20.27 0.74
C GLY A 88 -14.29 -19.05 1.58
N ALA A 89 -14.04 -19.12 2.88
CA ALA A 89 -14.29 -18.00 3.79
C ALA A 89 -13.27 -16.88 3.55
N PRO A 90 -13.65 -15.59 3.78
CA PRO A 90 -12.69 -14.49 3.75
C PRO A 90 -11.62 -14.72 4.82
N GLU A 91 -10.36 -14.61 4.44
CA GLU A 91 -9.23 -14.80 5.35
C GLU A 91 -8.51 -13.50 5.67
N TYR A 92 -8.31 -12.65 4.65
CA TYR A 92 -7.62 -11.38 4.82
C TYR A 92 -8.09 -10.38 3.75
N PHE A 93 -7.69 -9.12 3.93
CA PHE A 93 -8.01 -8.04 3.00
C PHE A 93 -6.75 -7.55 2.31
N VAL A 94 -6.91 -7.11 1.07
CA VAL A 94 -5.81 -6.57 0.26
C VAL A 94 -6.22 -5.26 -0.39
N ALA A 95 -5.23 -4.43 -0.67
CA ALA A 95 -5.38 -3.23 -1.49
C ALA A 95 -5.05 -3.59 -2.94
N ARG A 96 -5.90 -3.17 -3.88
CA ARG A 96 -5.63 -3.30 -5.31
C ARG A 96 -4.77 -2.13 -5.74
N VAL A 97 -3.57 -2.43 -6.24
CA VAL A 97 -2.61 -1.40 -6.63
C VAL A 97 -2.32 -1.49 -8.12
N MET A 98 -2.42 -0.37 -8.82
CA MET A 98 -2.08 -0.23 -10.23
C MET A 98 -0.78 0.56 -10.37
N PRO A 99 -0.03 0.40 -11.49
CA PRO A 99 1.13 1.24 -11.72
C PRO A 99 0.76 2.73 -11.66
N GLY A 100 1.56 3.51 -10.97
CA GLY A 100 1.31 4.93 -10.78
C GLY A 100 0.63 5.30 -9.46
N THR A 101 0.13 4.34 -8.69
CA THR A 101 -0.52 4.61 -7.41
C THR A 101 0.50 5.04 -6.36
N ILE A 102 0.23 6.13 -5.66
CA ILE A 102 1.02 6.55 -4.51
C ILE A 102 0.65 5.64 -3.33
N LEU A 103 1.66 5.03 -2.73
CA LEU A 103 1.48 4.08 -1.62
C LEU A 103 1.59 4.76 -0.27
N PHE A 104 2.64 5.55 -0.08
CA PHE A 104 2.92 6.28 1.15
C PHE A 104 3.38 7.68 0.81
N GLU A 105 3.06 8.63 1.70
CA GLU A 105 3.60 9.99 1.64
C GLU A 105 4.20 10.34 2.99
N CYS A 106 5.20 11.21 3.00
CA CYS A 106 5.76 11.74 4.23
C CYS A 106 6.17 13.19 4.09
N GLU A 107 6.29 13.86 5.22
CA GLU A 107 6.65 15.27 5.31
C GLU A 107 7.29 15.56 6.67
N GLY A 108 8.02 16.65 6.75
CA GLY A 108 8.60 17.11 8.01
C GLY A 108 9.97 16.55 8.31
N VAL A 109 10.64 15.95 7.33
CA VAL A 109 12.00 15.43 7.45
C VAL A 109 12.79 15.83 6.21
N PRO A 110 14.15 15.87 6.29
CA PRO A 110 14.97 16.14 5.11
C PRO A 110 14.79 15.10 4.02
N MET A 111 15.04 15.48 2.77
CA MET A 111 14.88 14.59 1.61
C MET A 111 15.67 13.28 1.77
N ASP A 112 16.91 13.35 2.24
CA ASP A 112 17.76 12.16 2.39
C ASP A 112 17.15 11.18 3.39
N THR A 113 16.64 11.67 4.51
CA THR A 113 15.97 10.86 5.52
C THR A 113 14.70 10.24 4.97
N ALA A 114 13.88 11.04 4.27
CA ALA A 114 12.64 10.56 3.66
C ALA A 114 12.92 9.48 2.60
N LYS A 115 13.91 9.71 1.76
CA LYS A 115 14.27 8.78 0.70
C LYS A 115 14.69 7.43 1.27
N GLU A 116 15.54 7.42 2.29
CA GLU A 116 15.97 6.18 2.95
C GLU A 116 14.82 5.50 3.69
N ALA A 117 14.00 6.25 4.41
CA ALA A 117 12.84 5.71 5.12
C ALA A 117 11.88 5.01 4.15
N LEU A 118 11.56 5.67 3.04
CA LEU A 118 10.66 5.11 2.04
C LEU A 118 11.28 3.93 1.28
N ARG A 119 12.60 3.93 1.09
CA ARG A 119 13.31 2.77 0.54
C ARG A 119 13.15 1.55 1.43
N LEU A 120 13.30 1.73 2.75
CA LEU A 120 13.11 0.65 3.71
C LEU A 120 11.66 0.14 3.71
N ALA A 121 10.70 1.05 3.58
CA ALA A 121 9.29 0.67 3.45
C ALA A 121 9.06 -0.17 2.19
N ALA A 122 9.66 0.24 1.08
CA ALA A 122 9.51 -0.47 -0.19
C ALA A 122 10.02 -1.90 -0.12
N GLN A 123 11.04 -2.17 0.69
CA GLN A 123 11.55 -3.53 0.88
C GLN A 123 10.54 -4.47 1.54
N LYS A 124 9.54 -3.92 2.25
CA LYS A 124 8.47 -4.70 2.88
C LYS A 124 7.30 -4.95 1.95
N LEU A 125 7.31 -4.34 0.78
CA LEU A 125 6.23 -4.45 -0.20
C LEU A 125 6.63 -5.42 -1.33
N PRO A 126 5.66 -6.12 -1.94
CA PRO A 126 5.94 -7.14 -2.95
C PRO A 126 6.13 -6.58 -4.36
N ILE A 127 6.37 -5.29 -4.50
CA ILE A 127 6.41 -4.61 -5.80
C ILE A 127 7.59 -3.64 -5.90
N SER A 128 7.95 -3.31 -7.13
CA SER A 128 8.89 -2.24 -7.42
C SER A 128 8.24 -0.89 -7.23
N THR A 129 8.97 0.05 -6.66
CA THR A 129 8.47 1.39 -6.36
C THR A 129 9.46 2.45 -6.85
N LYS A 130 8.97 3.69 -6.95
CA LYS A 130 9.78 4.84 -7.30
C LYS A 130 9.57 5.93 -6.26
N PHE A 131 10.66 6.52 -5.78
CA PHE A 131 10.61 7.69 -4.92
C PHE A 131 10.16 8.90 -5.73
N VAL A 132 9.21 9.66 -5.20
CA VAL A 132 8.68 10.85 -5.85
C VAL A 132 8.71 12.05 -4.91
N VAL A 133 8.86 13.23 -5.48
CA VAL A 133 8.93 14.50 -4.76
C VAL A 133 7.83 15.40 -5.31
N LYS A 134 7.27 16.22 -4.43
CA LYS A 134 6.24 17.19 -4.82
C LYS A 134 6.80 18.14 -5.88
N ARG A 135 6.00 18.48 -6.91
CA ARG A 135 6.45 19.28 -8.06
C ARG A 135 7.06 20.62 -7.68
N ASP A 136 6.52 21.27 -6.68
CA ASP A 136 6.95 22.61 -6.25
C ASP A 136 7.92 22.56 -5.06
N TYR A 137 8.51 21.40 -4.81
CA TYR A 137 9.49 21.26 -3.73
C TYR A 137 10.76 22.02 -4.06
N ILE A 138 11.18 22.85 -3.12
CA ILE A 138 12.44 23.60 -3.19
C ILE A 138 13.30 23.12 -2.02
N GLU A 139 14.48 22.61 -2.32
CA GLU A 139 15.45 22.21 -1.30
C GLU A 139 16.13 23.46 -0.75
N GLU A 140 15.99 23.67 0.55
CA GLU A 140 16.64 24.78 1.24
C GLU A 140 18.06 24.41 1.69
#